data_b590dd5bbcd0092dd0b005df6cde1c70
#
_entry.id   b590dd5bbcd0092dd0b005df6cde1c70
#
_cell.length_a   1.000
_cell.length_b   1.000
_cell.length_c   1.000
_cell.angle_alpha   90.00
_cell.angle_beta   90.00
_cell.angle_gamma   90.00
#
_symmetry.space_group_name_H-M   'P 1'
#
loop_
_entity.id
_entity.type
_entity.pdbx_description
1 polymer ?
#
loop_
_entity_poly.entity_id
_entity_poly.type
_entity_poly.pdbx_seq_one_letter_code
_entity_poly.pdbx_strand_id
1 'polypeptide(L)'
;LEYEKYHGINLTNMGKQVADTIRRKHSILLEFFEILNVGQGIANQDTEGLEHHLNPKTIRQLRKYITFLKSNPKIIKQFHEFSRK
;
A
#
# COMPACT_ATOMS: atom_id res chain seq x y z
N LEU A 1 -5.33 -7.36 24.78
CA LEU A 1 -5.49 -7.05 24.98
C LEU A 1 -5.39 -6.67 25.34
N GLU A 2 -5.08 -6.26 25.61
CA GLU A 2 -5.27 -5.62 25.86
C GLU A 2 -5.20 -5.21 26.23
N TYR A 3 -4.82 -4.85 26.73
CA TYR A 3 -5.11 -4.13 27.06
C TYR A 3 -4.93 -3.79 27.45
N GLU A 4 -4.84 -3.79 27.95
CA GLU A 4 -4.85 -3.28 28.30
C GLU A 4 -4.27 -3.12 28.69
N LYS A 5 -3.95 -3.16 29.30
CA LYS A 5 -3.53 -2.89 29.56
C LYS A 5 -2.73 -2.77 29.58
N TYR A 6 -2.09 -2.58 29.76
CA TYR A 6 -1.62 -2.23 29.50
C TYR A 6 -1.17 -1.78 29.34
N HIS A 7 -1.03 -1.52 29.78
CA HIS A 7 -0.84 -0.93 29.58
C HIS A 7 -0.30 -0.54 29.17
N GLY A 8 -0.08 -1.63 29.42
CA GLY A 8 0.88 -0.90 29.03
C GLY A 8 0.93 0.09 27.91
N ILE A 9 1.45 1.20 28.22
CA ILE A 9 1.58 2.29 27.28
C ILE A 9 2.54 1.95 26.16
N ASN A 10 3.68 1.34 26.50
CA ASN A 10 4.69 0.97 25.49
C ASN A 10 4.15 -0.08 24.53
N LEU A 11 3.38 -1.00 25.05
CA LEU A 11 2.72 -1.99 24.22
C LEU A 11 1.78 -1.34 23.22
N THR A 12 1.08 -0.29 23.67
CA THR A 12 0.17 0.45 22.80
C THR A 12 0.93 1.14 21.67
N ASN A 13 2.09 1.73 21.97
CA ASN A 13 2.91 2.39 20.96
C ASN A 13 3.42 1.38 19.93
N MET A 14 3.86 0.21 20.38
CA MET A 14 4.32 -0.83 19.47
C MET A 14 3.18 -1.34 18.59
N GLY A 15 2.01 -1.52 19.17
CA GLY A 15 0.84 -1.94 18.43
C GLY A 15 0.46 -0.92 17.37
N LYS A 16 0.55 0.36 17.71
CA LYS A 16 0.25 1.42 16.78
C LYS A 16 1.24 1.43 15.61
N GLN A 17 2.52 1.22 15.88
CA GLN A 17 3.53 1.18 14.82
C GLN A 17 3.29 0.02 13.87
N VAL A 18 2.94 -1.14 14.39
CA VAL A 18 2.63 -2.30 13.56
C VAL A 18 1.42 -2.02 12.69
N ALA A 19 0.36 -1.47 13.29
CA ALA A 19 -0.86 -1.14 12.55
C ALA A 19 -0.59 -0.10 11.46
N ASP A 20 0.25 0.90 11.75
CA ASP A 20 0.61 1.91 10.76
C ASP A 20 1.38 1.30 9.60
N THR A 21 2.29 0.37 9.89
CA THR A 21 3.06 -0.31 8.86
C THR A 21 2.15 -1.11 7.94
N ILE A 22 1.21 -1.85 8.51
CA ILE A 22 0.25 -2.63 7.73
C ILE A 22 -0.60 -1.72 6.85
N ARG A 23 -1.09 -0.61 7.42
CA ARG A 23 -1.90 0.33 6.65
C ARG A 23 -1.12 0.95 5.50
N ARG A 24 0.17 1.23 5.72
CA ARG A 24 1.00 1.78 4.66
C ARG A 24 1.17 0.80 3.51
N LYS A 25 1.42 -0.46 3.81
CA LYS A 25 1.52 -1.49 2.78
C LYS A 25 0.22 -1.59 2.01
N HIS A 26 -0.88 -1.64 2.74
CA HIS A 26 -2.20 -1.75 2.13
C HIS A 26 -2.47 -0.58 1.20
N SER A 27 -2.24 0.65 1.67
CA SER A 27 -2.47 1.85 0.86
C SER A 27 -1.58 1.89 -0.37
N ILE A 28 -0.31 1.54 -0.22
CA ILE A 28 0.64 1.55 -1.34
C ILE A 28 0.21 0.57 -2.41
N LEU A 29 -0.17 -0.64 -2.01
CA LEU A 29 -0.59 -1.65 -2.95
C LEU A 29 -1.89 -1.27 -3.65
N LEU A 30 -2.85 -0.71 -2.91
CA LEU A 30 -4.10 -0.25 -3.50
C LEU A 30 -3.85 0.85 -4.53
N GLU A 31 -3.00 1.80 -4.19
CA GLU A 31 -2.67 2.88 -5.13
C GLU A 31 -2.01 2.32 -6.39
N PHE A 32 -1.10 1.36 -6.21
CA PHE A 32 -0.43 0.75 -7.34
C PHE A 32 -1.43 0.08 -8.27
N PHE A 33 -2.33 -0.74 -7.72
CA PHE A 33 -3.31 -1.44 -8.53
C PHE A 33 -4.32 -0.47 -9.14
N GLU A 34 -4.62 0.62 -8.45
CA GLU A 34 -5.48 1.67 -8.98
C GLU A 34 -4.87 2.31 -10.22
N ILE A 35 -3.56 2.58 -10.17
CA ILE A 35 -2.84 3.11 -11.33
C ILE A 35 -2.86 2.10 -12.47
N LEU A 36 -2.74 0.81 -12.15
CA LEU A 36 -2.82 -0.24 -13.17
C LEU A 36 -4.22 -0.39 -13.76
N ASN A 37 -5.22 0.17 -13.07
CA ASN A 37 -6.61 0.18 -13.56
C ASN A 37 -7.20 -1.22 -13.67
N VAL A 38 -6.94 -2.06 -12.68
CA VAL A 38 -7.45 -3.44 -12.67
C VAL A 38 -8.85 -3.55 -12.06
N GLY A 39 -9.36 -2.47 -11.47
CA GLY A 39 -10.65 -2.50 -10.82
C GLY A 39 -10.52 -2.68 -9.31
N GLN A 40 -11.45 -2.07 -8.58
CA GLN A 40 -11.36 -2.03 -7.13
C GLN A 40 -11.48 -3.42 -6.49
N GLY A 41 -12.35 -4.27 -7.02
CA GLY A 41 -12.52 -5.62 -6.47
C GLY A 41 -11.26 -6.44 -6.58
N ILE A 42 -10.63 -6.42 -7.76
CA ILE A 42 -9.38 -7.14 -7.98
C ILE A 42 -8.25 -6.52 -7.17
N ALA A 43 -8.21 -5.19 -7.11
CA ALA A 43 -7.18 -4.49 -6.35
C ALA A 43 -7.23 -4.87 -4.87
N ASN A 44 -8.42 -4.92 -4.28
CA ASN A 44 -8.59 -5.30 -2.88
C ASN A 44 -8.16 -6.75 -2.64
N GLN A 45 -8.57 -7.63 -3.53
CA GLN A 45 -8.27 -9.05 -3.42
C GLN A 45 -6.76 -9.31 -3.49
N ASP A 46 -6.11 -8.71 -4.48
CA ASP A 46 -4.68 -8.89 -4.67
C ASP A 46 -3.88 -8.24 -3.54
N THR A 47 -4.34 -7.10 -3.05
CA THR A 47 -3.68 -6.42 -1.95
C THR A 47 -3.67 -7.29 -0.70
N GLU A 48 -4.79 -7.92 -0.40
CA GLU A 48 -4.86 -8.81 0.77
C GLU A 48 -3.88 -9.97 0.65
N GLY A 49 -3.72 -10.52 -0.55
CA GLY A 49 -2.78 -11.60 -0.76
C GLY A 49 -1.33 -11.16 -0.66
N LEU A 50 -1.02 -10.00 -1.22
CA LEU A 50 0.37 -9.56 -1.33
C LEU A 50 0.91 -8.90 -0.08
N GLU A 51 0.07 -8.26 0.74
CA GLU A 51 0.57 -7.49 1.88
C GLU A 51 1.31 -8.34 2.90
N HIS A 52 1.10 -9.65 2.88
CA HIS A 52 1.79 -10.58 3.78
C HIS A 52 3.05 -11.19 3.19
N HIS A 53 3.33 -10.94 1.92
CA HIS A 53 4.41 -11.63 1.21
C HIS A 53 5.52 -10.70 0.73
N LEU A 54 5.29 -9.39 0.71
CA LEU A 54 6.26 -8.48 0.14
C LEU A 54 7.33 -8.07 1.16
N ASN A 55 8.56 -8.05 0.69
CA ASN A 55 9.68 -7.57 1.49
C ASN A 55 9.53 -6.07 1.73
N PRO A 56 9.90 -5.58 2.92
CA PRO A 56 9.85 -4.13 3.18
C PRO A 56 10.61 -3.29 2.16
N LYS A 57 11.71 -3.82 1.62
CA LYS A 57 12.46 -3.11 0.60
C LYS A 57 11.62 -2.92 -0.66
N THR A 58 10.89 -3.97 -1.06
CA THR A 58 10.00 -3.89 -2.23
C THR A 58 8.93 -2.83 -2.02
N ILE A 59 8.35 -2.77 -0.83
CA ILE A 59 7.34 -1.77 -0.50
C ILE A 59 7.92 -0.36 -0.59
N ARG A 60 9.15 -0.16 -0.08
CA ARG A 60 9.79 1.16 -0.14
C ARG A 60 10.03 1.61 -1.57
N GLN A 61 10.50 0.69 -2.41
CA GLN A 61 10.75 1.02 -3.81
C GLN A 61 9.44 1.27 -4.55
N LEU A 62 8.42 0.48 -4.27
CA LEU A 62 7.12 0.68 -4.88
C LEU A 62 6.53 2.04 -4.50
N ARG A 63 6.69 2.44 -3.24
CA ARG A 63 6.25 3.75 -2.78
C ARG A 63 6.94 4.88 -3.55
N LYS A 64 8.26 4.73 -3.77
CA LYS A 64 9.00 5.72 -4.54
C LYS A 64 8.49 5.80 -5.98
N TYR A 65 8.21 4.67 -6.56
CA TYR A 65 7.69 4.60 -7.91
C TYR A 65 6.32 5.28 -8.01
N ILE A 66 5.44 5.00 -7.07
CA ILE A 66 4.11 5.62 -7.03
C ILE A 66 4.22 7.13 -6.85
N THR A 67 5.11 7.56 -5.95
CA THR A 67 5.35 8.99 -5.74
C THR A 67 5.82 9.65 -7.03
N PHE A 68 6.73 8.99 -7.74
CA PHE A 68 7.20 9.49 -9.04
C PHE A 68 6.05 9.62 -10.02
N LEU A 69 5.19 8.61 -10.11
CA LEU A 69 4.06 8.64 -11.04
C LEU A 69 3.08 9.75 -10.66
N LYS A 70 2.81 9.93 -9.39
CA LYS A 70 1.88 10.98 -8.95
C LYS A 70 2.43 12.38 -9.22
N SER A 71 3.76 12.51 -9.23
CA SER A 71 4.42 13.77 -9.57
C SER A 71 4.43 14.02 -11.08
N ASN A 72 4.12 12.99 -11.86
CA ASN A 72 4.15 13.07 -13.33
C ASN A 72 2.85 12.50 -13.91
N PRO A 73 1.72 13.19 -13.71
CA PRO A 73 0.43 12.65 -14.14
C PRO A 73 0.35 12.36 -15.64
N LYS A 74 1.19 12.98 -16.45
CA LYS A 74 1.23 12.69 -17.88
C LYS A 74 1.65 11.26 -18.14
N ILE A 75 2.56 10.72 -17.31
CA ILE A 75 3.04 9.35 -17.47
C ILE A 75 1.90 8.37 -17.17
N ILE A 76 1.14 8.64 -16.12
CA ILE A 76 -0.03 7.81 -15.77
C ILE A 76 -1.03 7.83 -16.93
N LYS A 77 -1.28 9.00 -17.47
CA LYS A 77 -2.20 9.15 -18.60
C LYS A 77 -1.71 8.37 -19.81
N GLN A 78 -0.43 8.47 -20.11
CA GLN A 78 0.17 7.74 -21.23
C GLN A 78 0.01 6.24 -21.04
N PHE A 79 0.21 5.75 -19.82
CA PHE A 79 0.03 4.34 -19.54
C PHE A 79 -1.43 3.92 -19.76
N HIS A 80 -2.38 4.71 -19.27
CA HIS A 80 -3.79 4.38 -19.43
C HIS A 80 -4.19 4.37 -20.91
N GLU A 81 -3.68 5.29 -21.69
CA GLU A 81 -3.94 5.32 -23.12
C GLU A 81 -3.35 4.10 -23.83
N PHE A 82 -2.14 3.74 -23.46
CA PHE A 82 -1.48 2.57 -23.98
C PHE A 82 -2.26 1.29 -23.65
N SER A 83 -2.72 1.18 -22.40
CA SER A 83 -3.39 -0.05 -21.95
C SER A 83 -4.78 -0.22 -22.53
N ARG A 84 -5.37 0.82 -23.08
CA ARG A 84 -6.67 0.70 -23.78
C ARG A 84 -6.53 0.13 -25.18
N LYS A 85 -5.35 0.18 -25.71
CA LYS A 85 -5.09 -0.39 -27.04
C LYS A 85 -4.95 -1.89 -26.94
#